data_f5fadc5975afec4c6583f6d4ededeecb
#
_entry.id   f5fadc5975afec4c6583f6d4ededeecb
#
_cell.length_a   1.000
_cell.length_b   1.000
_cell.length_c   1.000
_cell.angle_alpha   90.00
_cell.angle_beta   90.00
_cell.angle_gamma   90.00
#
_symmetry.space_group_name_H-M   'P 1'
#
loop_
_entity.id
_entity.type
_entity.pdbx_description
1 polymer ?
#
loop_
_entity_poly.entity_id
_entity_poly.type
_entity_poly.pdbx_seq_one_letter_code
_entity_poly.pdbx_strand_id
1 'polypeptide(L)'
;VGPSGSGKTTMLQLMGCLDRPNSGTVAVNGRDVTKLNPNQRADLRREEIGFIFQFFALVPVLNAYENVELPLLLNGVPGKERRERALSLLDAVRLADRTKHRPDQMSGGEQQRVAIARALAPNPALILADEPTANLDTANGEQAMEIMARLNKETTTAFVFATHDPRVMAYARRIVKMQDGQIVDETYVANPEGGSLAGAHGAAGN
;
A
#
# COMPACT_ATOMS: atom_id res chain seq x y z
N VAL A 1 -4.16 -1.60 13.01
CA VAL A 1 -5.51 -1.01 13.13
C VAL A 1 -5.64 -0.23 14.43
N GLY A 2 -6.63 0.65 14.58
CA GLY A 2 -6.89 1.43 15.79
C GLY A 2 -7.65 2.73 15.48
N PRO A 3 -8.15 3.44 16.51
CA PRO A 3 -8.88 4.68 16.33
C PRO A 3 -8.02 5.79 15.73
N SER A 4 -8.65 6.89 15.31
CA SER A 4 -7.92 8.09 14.88
C SER A 4 -6.99 8.58 16.01
N GLY A 5 -5.79 9.00 15.66
CA GLY A 5 -4.77 9.43 16.64
C GLY A 5 -4.01 8.31 17.35
N SER A 6 -4.30 7.03 17.11
CA SER A 6 -3.58 5.92 17.77
C SER A 6 -2.12 5.70 17.34
N GLY A 7 -1.58 6.52 16.40
CA GLY A 7 -0.19 6.44 15.94
C GLY A 7 0.04 5.59 14.67
N LYS A 8 -0.99 5.11 13.98
CA LYS A 8 -0.87 4.27 12.77
C LYS A 8 -0.04 4.94 11.66
N THR A 9 -0.40 6.17 11.29
CA THR A 9 0.32 6.94 10.27
C THR A 9 1.77 7.19 10.67
N THR A 10 2.03 7.52 11.96
CA THR A 10 3.41 7.68 12.47
C THR A 10 4.19 6.38 12.33
N MET A 11 3.59 5.23 12.68
CA MET A 11 4.21 3.92 12.48
C MET A 11 4.54 3.66 11.01
N LEU A 12 3.60 3.94 10.08
CA LEU A 12 3.86 3.82 8.65
C LEU A 12 4.99 4.75 8.18
N GLN A 13 5.07 5.98 8.69
CA GLN A 13 6.14 6.93 8.35
C GLN A 13 7.51 6.42 8.81
N LEU A 14 7.60 5.82 10.01
CA LEU A 14 8.83 5.20 10.50
C LEU A 14 9.22 3.98 9.66
N MET A 15 8.28 3.07 9.40
CA MET A 15 8.49 1.89 8.55
C MET A 15 8.87 2.29 7.12
N GLY A 16 8.28 3.36 6.62
CA GLY A 16 8.54 3.93 5.29
C GLY A 16 9.80 4.77 5.19
N CYS A 17 10.59 4.88 6.26
CA CYS A 17 11.79 5.73 6.30
C CYS A 17 11.51 7.21 5.95
N LEU A 18 10.26 7.67 6.12
CA LEU A 18 9.88 9.07 5.95
C LEU A 18 10.29 9.89 7.18
N ASP A 19 10.26 9.27 8.36
CA ASP A 19 10.68 9.87 9.62
C ASP A 19 11.74 9.01 10.33
N ARG A 20 12.27 9.49 11.43
CA ARG A 20 13.25 8.80 12.28
C ARG A 20 12.67 8.54 13.67
N PRO A 21 12.87 7.34 14.24
CA PRO A 21 12.51 7.10 15.62
C PRO A 21 13.44 7.88 16.55
N ASN A 22 12.91 8.41 17.65
CA ASN A 22 13.71 9.05 18.70
C ASN A 22 14.59 8.03 19.45
N SER A 23 14.14 6.77 19.53
CA SER A 23 14.85 5.66 20.15
C SER A 23 14.42 4.33 19.51
N GLY A 24 15.17 3.27 19.81
CA GLY A 24 14.92 1.97 19.20
C GLY A 24 15.47 1.82 17.79
N THR A 25 15.10 0.75 17.10
CA THR A 25 15.57 0.42 15.75
C THR A 25 14.40 0.09 14.82
N VAL A 26 14.55 0.45 13.57
CA VAL A 26 13.64 0.02 12.48
C VAL A 26 14.49 -0.72 11.46
N ALA A 27 14.03 -1.90 11.05
CA ALA A 27 14.66 -2.67 9.99
C ALA A 27 13.67 -2.93 8.83
N VAL A 28 14.12 -2.72 7.61
CA VAL A 28 13.39 -3.05 6.38
C VAL A 28 14.24 -4.05 5.61
N ASN A 29 13.65 -5.18 5.25
CA ASN A 29 14.33 -6.28 4.55
C ASN A 29 15.68 -6.67 5.22
N GLY A 30 15.70 -6.75 6.57
CA GLY A 30 16.90 -7.06 7.37
C GLY A 30 17.92 -5.93 7.51
N ARG A 31 17.71 -4.78 6.85
CA ARG A 31 18.61 -3.62 6.92
C ARG A 31 18.13 -2.63 7.99
N ASP A 32 18.99 -2.34 8.96
CA ASP A 32 18.72 -1.29 9.97
C ASP A 32 18.73 0.09 9.30
N VAL A 33 17.55 0.72 9.26
CA VAL A 33 17.34 2.03 8.59
C VAL A 33 17.59 3.22 9.51
N THR A 34 17.73 3.00 10.81
CA THR A 34 17.95 4.08 11.79
C THR A 34 19.31 4.75 11.62
N LYS A 35 20.30 4.00 11.12
CA LYS A 35 21.68 4.45 10.88
C LYS A 35 21.88 5.10 9.51
N LEU A 36 20.88 5.06 8.64
CA LEU A 36 21.00 5.59 7.29
C LEU A 36 20.94 7.12 7.28
N ASN A 37 21.78 7.74 6.45
CA ASN A 37 21.69 9.17 6.16
C ASN A 37 20.47 9.48 5.26
N PRO A 38 20.10 10.76 5.06
CA PRO A 38 18.92 11.14 4.27
C PRO A 38 18.92 10.57 2.84
N ASN A 39 20.04 10.55 2.16
CA ASN A 39 20.17 10.05 0.79
C ASN A 39 19.98 8.53 0.76
N GLN A 40 20.63 7.79 1.64
CA GLN A 40 20.48 6.34 1.76
C GLN A 40 19.04 5.93 2.10
N ARG A 41 18.31 6.72 2.91
CA ARG A 41 16.89 6.49 3.16
C ARG A 41 16.03 6.77 1.93
N ALA A 42 16.37 7.80 1.15
CA ALA A 42 15.69 8.10 -0.10
C ALA A 42 15.90 6.98 -1.13
N ASP A 43 17.11 6.45 -1.25
CA ASP A 43 17.42 5.32 -2.13
C ASP A 43 16.65 4.06 -1.69
N LEU A 44 16.64 3.74 -0.40
CA LEU A 44 15.90 2.60 0.12
C LEU A 44 14.39 2.73 -0.14
N ARG A 45 13.79 3.92 0.08
CA ARG A 45 12.38 4.16 -0.27
C ARG A 45 12.11 3.94 -1.75
N ARG A 46 12.99 4.46 -2.60
CA ARG A 46 12.85 4.38 -4.05
C ARG A 46 12.90 2.93 -4.57
N GLU A 47 13.71 2.10 -3.94
CA GLU A 47 13.98 0.74 -4.39
C GLU A 47 13.10 -0.31 -3.72
N GLU A 48 12.86 -0.17 -2.40
CA GLU A 48 12.32 -1.23 -1.55
C GLU A 48 10.91 -0.95 -1.04
N ILE A 49 10.40 0.31 -1.13
CA ILE A 49 9.14 0.67 -0.47
C ILE A 49 8.18 1.35 -1.45
N GLY A 50 7.00 0.77 -1.61
CA GLY A 50 5.88 1.39 -2.29
C GLY A 50 4.94 2.09 -1.29
N PHE A 51 4.31 3.19 -1.71
CA PHE A 51 3.32 3.90 -0.90
C PHE A 51 1.98 4.02 -1.61
N ILE A 52 0.91 3.75 -0.87
CA ILE A 52 -0.47 4.00 -1.27
C ILE A 52 -1.08 4.93 -0.22
N PHE A 53 -1.54 6.10 -0.65
CA PHE A 53 -2.08 7.13 0.24
C PHE A 53 -3.59 7.25 0.10
N GLN A 54 -4.24 7.75 1.12
CA GLN A 54 -5.68 8.01 1.16
C GLN A 54 -6.15 8.90 -0.01
N PHE A 55 -5.39 9.93 -0.38
CA PHE A 55 -5.69 10.87 -1.48
C PHE A 55 -4.96 10.53 -2.79
N PHE A 56 -4.64 9.25 -3.02
CA PHE A 56 -4.00 8.69 -4.22
C PHE A 56 -2.60 9.27 -4.50
N ALA A 57 -2.34 10.54 -4.23
CA ALA A 57 -1.09 11.28 -4.43
C ALA A 57 -0.50 11.09 -5.85
N LEU A 58 -1.37 11.08 -6.87
CA LEU A 58 -0.93 11.08 -8.26
C LEU A 58 -0.40 12.46 -8.65
N VAL A 59 0.57 12.48 -9.56
CA VAL A 59 1.07 13.72 -10.17
C VAL A 59 0.03 14.20 -11.19
N PRO A 60 -0.66 15.34 -10.96
CA PRO A 60 -1.85 15.70 -11.73
C PRO A 60 -1.57 16.04 -13.19
N VAL A 61 -0.36 16.48 -13.52
CA VAL A 61 0.04 16.81 -14.90
C VAL A 61 0.46 15.58 -15.71
N LEU A 62 0.68 14.44 -15.06
CA LEU A 62 1.03 13.18 -15.69
C LEU A 62 -0.21 12.32 -15.92
N ASN A 63 -0.25 11.59 -17.04
CA ASN A 63 -1.28 10.59 -17.28
C ASN A 63 -1.03 9.30 -16.45
N ALA A 64 -1.94 8.30 -16.56
CA ALA A 64 -1.85 7.06 -15.81
C ALA A 64 -0.54 6.30 -16.10
N TYR A 65 -0.16 6.19 -17.37
CA TYR A 65 1.09 5.55 -17.76
C TYR A 65 2.32 6.26 -17.15
N GLU A 66 2.40 7.57 -17.28
CA GLU A 66 3.50 8.38 -16.77
C GLU A 66 3.60 8.34 -15.25
N ASN A 67 2.46 8.32 -14.53
CA ASN A 67 2.45 8.13 -13.08
C ASN A 67 3.05 6.77 -12.66
N VAL A 68 2.74 5.69 -13.37
CA VAL A 68 3.29 4.36 -13.09
C VAL A 68 4.74 4.23 -13.55
N GLU A 69 5.11 4.87 -14.65
CA GLU A 69 6.48 4.87 -15.19
C GLU A 69 7.45 5.66 -14.31
N LEU A 70 6.99 6.71 -13.63
CA LEU A 70 7.84 7.66 -12.90
C LEU A 70 8.82 6.99 -11.90
N PRO A 71 8.42 6.08 -11.01
CA PRO A 71 9.36 5.42 -10.11
C PRO A 71 10.40 4.57 -10.86
N LEU A 72 10.06 3.97 -11.99
CA LEU A 72 10.99 3.21 -12.82
C LEU A 72 12.02 4.13 -13.49
N LEU A 73 11.59 5.30 -13.93
CA LEU A 73 12.47 6.34 -14.49
C LEU A 73 13.49 6.79 -13.43
N LEU A 74 13.03 7.06 -12.21
CA LEU A 74 13.88 7.48 -11.09
C LEU A 74 14.88 6.39 -10.67
N ASN A 75 14.54 5.12 -10.90
CA ASN A 75 15.42 3.96 -10.68
C ASN A 75 16.37 3.69 -11.87
N GLY A 76 16.37 4.51 -12.92
CA GLY A 76 17.24 4.35 -14.07
C GLY A 76 16.90 3.15 -14.96
N VAL A 77 15.68 2.59 -14.88
CA VAL A 77 15.27 1.46 -15.71
C VAL A 77 15.26 1.86 -17.19
N PRO A 78 15.81 1.03 -18.10
CA PRO A 78 15.84 1.32 -19.54
C PRO A 78 14.45 1.56 -20.12
N GLY A 79 14.33 2.48 -21.10
CA GLY A 79 13.04 2.94 -21.61
C GLY A 79 12.11 1.83 -22.13
N LYS A 80 12.65 0.81 -22.80
CA LYS A 80 11.85 -0.33 -23.29
C LYS A 80 11.27 -1.14 -22.14
N GLU A 81 12.11 -1.55 -21.20
CA GLU A 81 11.71 -2.33 -20.02
C GLU A 81 10.73 -1.55 -19.14
N ARG A 82 10.99 -0.27 -18.91
CA ARG A 82 10.12 0.66 -18.18
C ARG A 82 8.73 0.73 -18.78
N ARG A 83 8.65 0.85 -20.12
CA ARG A 83 7.39 0.88 -20.85
C ARG A 83 6.61 -0.43 -20.71
N GLU A 84 7.28 -1.56 -20.93
CA GLU A 84 6.67 -2.88 -20.82
C GLU A 84 6.14 -3.12 -19.40
N ARG A 85 6.92 -2.80 -18.38
CA ARG A 85 6.53 -2.94 -16.97
C ARG A 85 5.35 -2.06 -16.60
N ALA A 86 5.36 -0.77 -16.97
CA ALA A 86 4.29 0.15 -16.66
C ALA A 86 2.96 -0.27 -17.32
N LEU A 87 2.99 -0.68 -18.60
CA LEU A 87 1.79 -1.14 -19.29
C LEU A 87 1.26 -2.46 -18.70
N SER A 88 2.13 -3.41 -18.38
CA SER A 88 1.74 -4.66 -17.73
C SER A 88 1.06 -4.43 -16.37
N LEU A 89 1.56 -3.48 -15.57
CA LEU A 89 0.94 -3.12 -14.30
C LEU A 89 -0.40 -2.43 -14.46
N LEU A 90 -0.57 -1.55 -15.45
CA LEU A 90 -1.86 -0.94 -15.77
C LEU A 90 -2.88 -1.97 -16.23
N ASP A 91 -2.48 -2.95 -17.01
CA ASP A 91 -3.35 -4.07 -17.37
C ASP A 91 -3.72 -4.91 -16.14
N ALA A 92 -2.75 -5.23 -15.29
CA ALA A 92 -2.99 -5.97 -14.05
C ALA A 92 -3.99 -5.28 -13.11
N VAL A 93 -4.07 -3.94 -13.12
CA VAL A 93 -5.07 -3.19 -12.35
C VAL A 93 -6.32 -2.83 -13.17
N ARG A 94 -6.52 -3.44 -14.36
CA ARG A 94 -7.67 -3.26 -15.25
C ARG A 94 -7.81 -1.82 -15.77
N LEU A 95 -6.70 -1.21 -16.20
CA LEU A 95 -6.63 0.14 -16.76
C LEU A 95 -5.86 0.21 -18.09
N ALA A 96 -5.82 -0.90 -18.85
CA ALA A 96 -5.14 -0.95 -20.13
C ALA A 96 -5.66 0.10 -21.14
N ASP A 97 -6.95 0.42 -21.10
CA ASP A 97 -7.64 1.40 -21.96
C ASP A 97 -7.55 2.84 -21.42
N ARG A 98 -7.01 3.05 -20.19
CA ARG A 98 -6.92 4.35 -19.50
C ARG A 98 -5.51 4.95 -19.46
N THR A 99 -4.55 4.35 -20.10
CA THR A 99 -3.11 4.71 -20.02
C THR A 99 -2.81 6.19 -20.28
N LYS A 100 -3.60 6.85 -21.15
CA LYS A 100 -3.41 8.24 -21.54
C LYS A 100 -4.26 9.23 -20.75
N HIS A 101 -5.16 8.77 -19.85
CA HIS A 101 -6.01 9.64 -19.05
C HIS A 101 -5.21 10.26 -17.90
N ARG A 102 -5.47 11.53 -17.62
CA ARG A 102 -4.94 12.24 -16.45
C ARG A 102 -5.83 12.01 -15.23
N PRO A 103 -5.34 12.27 -14.01
CA PRO A 103 -6.12 12.06 -12.80
C PRO A 103 -7.48 12.77 -12.79
N ASP A 104 -7.59 13.98 -13.36
CA ASP A 104 -8.82 14.74 -13.48
C ASP A 104 -9.86 14.14 -14.44
N GLN A 105 -9.44 13.18 -15.28
CA GLN A 105 -10.27 12.44 -16.22
C GLN A 105 -10.64 11.03 -15.71
N MET A 106 -10.29 10.72 -14.47
CA MET A 106 -10.43 9.40 -13.88
C MET A 106 -11.29 9.42 -12.63
N SER A 107 -12.10 8.38 -12.44
CA SER A 107 -12.83 8.18 -11.18
C SER A 107 -11.87 7.94 -10.00
N GLY A 108 -12.33 8.12 -8.76
CA GLY A 108 -11.53 7.84 -7.56
C GLY A 108 -11.00 6.41 -7.53
N GLY A 109 -11.83 5.43 -7.92
CA GLY A 109 -11.41 4.02 -8.02
C GLY A 109 -10.33 3.80 -9.09
N GLU A 110 -10.43 4.46 -10.25
CA GLU A 110 -9.38 4.39 -11.27
C GLU A 110 -8.07 5.04 -10.79
N GLN A 111 -8.14 6.20 -10.13
CA GLN A 111 -6.97 6.86 -9.55
C GLN A 111 -6.29 5.99 -8.49
N GLN A 112 -7.06 5.31 -7.63
CA GLN A 112 -6.53 4.38 -6.66
C GLN A 112 -5.82 3.20 -7.33
N ARG A 113 -6.38 2.63 -8.39
CA ARG A 113 -5.74 1.55 -9.14
C ARG A 113 -4.44 2.00 -9.82
N VAL A 114 -4.36 3.23 -10.31
CA VAL A 114 -3.08 3.82 -10.78
C VAL A 114 -2.08 3.93 -9.63
N ALA A 115 -2.51 4.39 -8.45
CA ALA A 115 -1.65 4.49 -7.28
C ALA A 115 -1.10 3.12 -6.83
N ILE A 116 -1.92 2.06 -6.90
CA ILE A 116 -1.50 0.68 -6.64
C ILE A 116 -0.45 0.23 -7.67
N ALA A 117 -0.70 0.43 -8.95
CA ALA A 117 0.25 0.09 -10.01
C ALA A 117 1.58 0.84 -9.86
N ARG A 118 1.53 2.13 -9.55
CA ARG A 118 2.72 2.96 -9.29
C ARG A 118 3.52 2.45 -8.11
N ALA A 119 2.86 2.08 -7.01
CA ALA A 119 3.52 1.56 -5.81
C ALA A 119 4.26 0.25 -6.09
N LEU A 120 3.73 -0.59 -6.97
CA LEU A 120 4.33 -1.88 -7.37
C LEU A 120 5.39 -1.77 -8.47
N ALA A 121 5.48 -0.63 -9.15
CA ALA A 121 6.35 -0.48 -10.32
C ALA A 121 7.82 -0.86 -10.04
N PRO A 122 8.48 -0.40 -8.96
CA PRO A 122 9.86 -0.74 -8.67
C PRO A 122 10.07 -2.18 -8.15
N ASN A 123 9.01 -3.00 -8.07
CA ASN A 123 9.04 -4.33 -7.46
C ASN A 123 9.50 -4.29 -5.98
N PRO A 124 8.83 -3.50 -5.14
CA PRO A 124 9.27 -3.25 -3.77
C PRO A 124 9.13 -4.50 -2.88
N ALA A 125 9.97 -4.57 -1.83
CA ALA A 125 9.82 -5.59 -0.79
C ALA A 125 8.60 -5.32 0.10
N LEU A 126 8.21 -4.03 0.26
CA LEU A 126 7.16 -3.60 1.16
C LEU A 126 6.27 -2.52 0.52
N ILE A 127 4.95 -2.68 0.63
CA ILE A 127 3.97 -1.62 0.36
C ILE A 127 3.32 -1.18 1.65
N LEU A 128 3.33 0.13 1.88
CA LEU A 128 2.68 0.80 3.00
C LEU A 128 1.45 1.54 2.49
N ALA A 129 0.27 1.16 2.98
CA ALA A 129 -1.01 1.73 2.57
C ALA A 129 -1.70 2.42 3.76
N ASP A 130 -1.85 3.73 3.68
CA ASP A 130 -2.55 4.55 4.69
C ASP A 130 -3.98 4.80 4.23
N GLU A 131 -4.96 4.18 4.92
CA GLU A 131 -6.40 4.25 4.65
C GLU A 131 -6.75 4.08 3.14
N PRO A 132 -6.34 2.98 2.49
CA PRO A 132 -6.36 2.86 1.02
C PRO A 132 -7.75 2.83 0.39
N THR A 133 -8.81 2.70 1.19
CA THR A 133 -10.20 2.62 0.73
C THR A 133 -11.06 3.80 1.22
N ALA A 134 -10.52 4.72 2.03
CA ALA A 134 -11.30 5.74 2.72
C ALA A 134 -12.03 6.72 1.78
N ASN A 135 -11.49 6.97 0.58
CA ASN A 135 -12.08 7.88 -0.42
C ASN A 135 -12.78 7.14 -1.56
N LEU A 136 -13.13 5.87 -1.35
CA LEU A 136 -13.79 5.03 -2.34
C LEU A 136 -15.19 4.62 -1.86
N ASP A 137 -16.14 4.51 -2.80
CA ASP A 137 -17.36 3.79 -2.53
C ASP A 137 -17.08 2.30 -2.28
N THR A 138 -18.08 1.58 -1.79
CA THR A 138 -17.93 0.17 -1.39
C THR A 138 -17.40 -0.70 -2.52
N ALA A 139 -17.96 -0.58 -3.71
CA ALA A 139 -17.59 -1.44 -4.85
C ALA A 139 -16.15 -1.19 -5.33
N ASN A 140 -15.75 0.09 -5.43
CA ASN A 140 -14.37 0.45 -5.79
C ASN A 140 -13.37 0.07 -4.67
N GLY A 141 -13.76 0.20 -3.40
CA GLY A 141 -12.95 -0.22 -2.26
C GLY A 141 -12.68 -1.74 -2.27
N GLU A 142 -13.72 -2.55 -2.45
CA GLU A 142 -13.61 -4.02 -2.57
C GLU A 142 -12.73 -4.41 -3.77
N GLN A 143 -12.97 -3.81 -4.94
CA GLN A 143 -12.15 -4.07 -6.12
C GLN A 143 -10.66 -3.73 -5.90
N ALA A 144 -10.35 -2.63 -5.23
CA ALA A 144 -8.98 -2.26 -4.90
C ALA A 144 -8.32 -3.30 -3.98
N MET A 145 -9.05 -3.78 -2.97
CA MET A 145 -8.56 -4.81 -2.05
C MET A 145 -8.35 -6.16 -2.74
N GLU A 146 -9.27 -6.59 -3.61
CA GLU A 146 -9.11 -7.80 -4.43
C GLU A 146 -7.86 -7.75 -5.31
N ILE A 147 -7.62 -6.60 -5.97
CA ILE A 147 -6.42 -6.39 -6.80
C ILE A 147 -5.16 -6.49 -5.94
N MET A 148 -5.10 -5.82 -4.79
CA MET A 148 -3.95 -5.87 -3.88
C MET A 148 -3.71 -7.29 -3.34
N ALA A 149 -4.77 -8.01 -2.96
CA ALA A 149 -4.68 -9.40 -2.49
C ALA A 149 -4.17 -10.35 -3.58
N ARG A 150 -4.64 -10.20 -4.82
CA ARG A 150 -4.14 -10.97 -5.96
C ARG A 150 -2.67 -10.68 -6.22
N LEU A 151 -2.28 -9.41 -6.30
CA LEU A 151 -0.91 -9.00 -6.56
C LEU A 151 0.05 -9.41 -5.42
N ASN A 152 -0.42 -9.44 -4.15
CA ASN A 152 0.36 -9.99 -3.04
C ASN A 152 0.65 -11.49 -3.20
N LYS A 153 -0.28 -12.27 -3.78
CA LYS A 153 -0.08 -13.71 -4.06
C LYS A 153 0.88 -13.93 -5.24
N GLU A 154 0.86 -13.05 -6.23
CA GLU A 154 1.66 -13.14 -7.45
C GLU A 154 3.09 -12.61 -7.26
N THR A 155 3.35 -11.86 -6.20
CA THR A 155 4.65 -11.23 -5.91
C THR A 155 5.15 -11.60 -4.52
N THR A 156 6.43 -11.31 -4.24
CA THR A 156 7.02 -11.45 -2.90
C THR A 156 6.81 -10.21 -2.03
N THR A 157 6.08 -9.21 -2.51
CA THR A 157 5.86 -7.93 -1.84
C THR A 157 4.96 -8.09 -0.63
N ALA A 158 5.40 -7.64 0.54
CA ALA A 158 4.57 -7.54 1.74
C ALA A 158 3.69 -6.29 1.69
N PHE A 159 2.45 -6.39 2.19
CA PHE A 159 1.54 -5.24 2.32
C PHE A 159 1.27 -4.97 3.80
N VAL A 160 1.38 -3.71 4.21
CA VAL A 160 0.99 -3.23 5.54
C VAL A 160 -0.04 -2.13 5.39
N PHE A 161 -1.19 -2.32 6.01
CA PHE A 161 -2.32 -1.39 5.96
C PHE A 161 -2.47 -0.68 7.31
N ALA A 162 -2.49 0.65 7.31
CA ALA A 162 -3.02 1.42 8.42
C ALA A 162 -4.49 1.73 8.11
N THR A 163 -5.41 1.18 8.89
CA THR A 163 -6.84 1.34 8.64
C THR A 163 -7.67 1.12 9.90
N HIS A 164 -8.90 1.59 9.86
CA HIS A 164 -9.96 1.24 10.80
C HIS A 164 -11.13 0.53 10.09
N ASP A 165 -11.04 0.30 8.78
CA ASP A 165 -12.08 -0.33 7.98
C ASP A 165 -12.05 -1.86 8.14
N PRO A 166 -13.14 -2.49 8.67
CA PRO A 166 -13.24 -3.95 8.80
C PRO A 166 -13.08 -4.70 7.48
N ARG A 167 -13.46 -4.08 6.35
CA ARG A 167 -13.34 -4.69 5.01
C ARG A 167 -11.88 -4.92 4.65
N VAL A 168 -11.00 -3.96 4.96
CA VAL A 168 -9.54 -4.11 4.75
C VAL A 168 -8.96 -5.16 5.68
N MET A 169 -9.43 -5.21 6.94
CA MET A 169 -8.98 -6.19 7.93
C MET A 169 -9.26 -7.63 7.49
N ALA A 170 -10.34 -7.87 6.74
CA ALA A 170 -10.70 -9.21 6.24
C ALA A 170 -9.65 -9.82 5.31
N TYR A 171 -8.82 -9.00 4.67
CA TYR A 171 -7.71 -9.44 3.80
C TYR A 171 -6.39 -9.67 4.56
N ALA A 172 -6.31 -9.26 5.83
CA ALA A 172 -5.06 -9.32 6.60
C ALA A 172 -4.82 -10.71 7.19
N ARG A 173 -3.58 -11.22 7.10
CA ARG A 173 -3.14 -12.44 7.82
C ARG A 173 -2.77 -12.16 9.27
N ARG A 174 -2.39 -10.93 9.57
CA ARG A 174 -1.98 -10.47 10.89
C ARG A 174 -2.58 -9.09 11.14
N ILE A 175 -3.26 -8.94 12.25
CA ILE A 175 -3.86 -7.67 12.68
C ILE A 175 -3.16 -7.23 13.96
N VAL A 176 -2.55 -6.04 13.91
CA VAL A 176 -1.90 -5.40 15.06
C VAL A 176 -2.75 -4.22 15.49
N LYS A 177 -3.27 -4.24 16.71
CA LYS A 177 -4.11 -3.19 17.28
C LYS A 177 -3.27 -2.19 18.03
N MET A 178 -3.42 -0.92 17.66
CA MET A 178 -2.73 0.21 18.29
C MET A 178 -3.71 1.11 19.04
N GLN A 179 -3.28 1.58 20.19
CA GLN A 179 -3.97 2.59 21.00
C GLN A 179 -2.91 3.49 21.66
N ASP A 180 -3.06 4.81 21.56
CA ASP A 180 -2.19 5.81 22.19
C ASP A 180 -0.69 5.57 21.94
N GLY A 181 -0.33 5.19 20.71
CA GLY A 181 1.05 4.92 20.30
C GLY A 181 1.61 3.56 20.75
N GLN A 182 0.80 2.72 21.38
CA GLN A 182 1.20 1.39 21.86
C GLN A 182 0.49 0.27 21.10
N ILE A 183 1.18 -0.87 20.96
CA ILE A 183 0.56 -2.11 20.49
C ILE A 183 -0.15 -2.73 21.70
N VAL A 184 -1.47 -2.87 21.61
CA VAL A 184 -2.30 -3.40 22.71
C VAL A 184 -2.81 -4.83 22.44
N ASP A 185 -2.82 -5.26 21.18
CA ASP A 185 -3.28 -6.60 20.80
C ASP A 185 -2.69 -7.03 19.46
N GLU A 186 -2.58 -8.33 19.26
CA GLU A 186 -2.12 -8.94 18.01
C GLU A 186 -2.91 -10.22 17.72
N THR A 187 -3.51 -10.30 16.54
CA THR A 187 -4.32 -11.45 16.11
C THR A 187 -3.82 -11.98 14.77
N TYR A 188 -3.70 -13.30 14.66
CA TYR A 188 -3.43 -14.00 13.40
C TYR A 188 -4.73 -14.58 12.84
N VAL A 189 -5.02 -14.29 11.58
CA VAL A 189 -6.21 -14.75 10.87
C VAL A 189 -5.87 -16.01 10.09
N ALA A 190 -6.50 -17.13 10.43
CA ALA A 190 -6.18 -18.45 9.85
C ALA A 190 -6.53 -18.55 8.35
N ASN A 191 -7.50 -17.77 7.87
CA ASN A 191 -7.96 -17.82 6.47
C ASN A 191 -8.29 -16.41 5.94
N PRO A 192 -7.30 -15.63 5.48
CA PRO A 192 -7.48 -14.25 5.04
C PRO A 192 -8.02 -14.15 3.59
N GLU A 193 -8.70 -15.13 3.10
CA GLU A 193 -9.32 -15.05 1.77
C GLU A 193 -10.68 -14.37 1.90
N GLY A 194 -10.86 -13.18 1.35
CA GLY A 194 -12.05 -12.35 1.24
C GLY A 194 -13.43 -13.01 1.19
N GLY A 195 -13.67 -13.91 2.08
CA GLY A 195 -14.91 -14.62 2.26
C GLY A 195 -15.56 -14.13 3.54
N SER A 196 -16.65 -13.39 3.39
CA SER A 196 -17.75 -13.17 4.33
C SER A 196 -17.38 -13.17 5.84
N LEU A 197 -17.41 -12.02 6.45
CA LEU A 197 -17.53 -11.84 7.91
C LEU A 197 -18.89 -12.38 8.47
N ALA A 198 -19.44 -13.44 7.91
CA ALA A 198 -20.60 -14.13 8.43
C ALA A 198 -20.13 -15.16 9.47
N GLY A 199 -19.97 -14.76 10.73
CA GLY A 199 -19.75 -15.74 11.79
C GLY A 199 -19.03 -15.33 13.06
N ALA A 200 -18.82 -14.06 13.34
CA ALA A 200 -18.23 -13.63 14.61
C ALA A 200 -19.27 -13.05 15.60
N HIS A 201 -20.47 -13.63 15.63
CA HIS A 201 -21.44 -13.43 16.71
C HIS A 201 -21.83 -14.79 17.26
N GLY A 202 -21.24 -15.17 18.39
CA GLY A 202 -21.73 -16.31 19.16
C GLY A 202 -20.66 -17.10 19.89
N ALA A 203 -20.10 -16.56 20.96
CA ALA A 203 -19.66 -17.33 22.13
C ALA A 203 -19.38 -16.39 23.31
N ALA A 204 -20.42 -15.72 23.79
CA ALA A 204 -20.48 -15.27 25.18
C ALA A 204 -21.61 -16.04 25.84
N GLY A 205 -21.27 -16.99 26.67
CA GLY A 205 -22.29 -17.74 27.43
C GLY A 205 -21.73 -19.05 27.99
N ASN A 206 -21.12 -19.05 29.10
CA ASN A 206 -21.32 -19.69 30.39
C ASN A 206 -20.04 -19.65 31.20
#